data_b2efa54f742bc11c8db4105e313552b0
#
_entry.id   b2efa54f742bc11c8db4105e313552b0
#
_cell.length_a   1.000
_cell.length_b   1.000
_cell.length_c   1.000
_cell.angle_alpha   90.00
_cell.angle_beta   90.00
_cell.angle_gamma   90.00
#
_symmetry.space_group_name_H-M   'P 1'
#
loop_
_entity.id
_entity.type
_entity.pdbx_description
1 polymer ?
#
loop_
_entity_poly.entity_id
_entity_poly.type
_entity_poly.pdbx_seq_one_letter_code
_entity_poly.pdbx_strand_id
1 'polypeptide(L)'
;MVCPFGEDCVTSVIDSRKNSEGIRRRRECSTCGLRFTTYEKADISLMVEKRSGDIEEFSYEKLYQGIDNAFGGIDISDKKLKTLVDNVHKDIKKHGKKIKSKIIGETVLIHLKDVNEVAYLRFASVYKEFSDVTDFEKEAAELN
;
A
#
# COMPACT_ATOMS: atom_id res chain seq x y z
N MET A 1 19.10 3.29 21.40
CA MET A 1 17.71 2.77 21.60
C MET A 1 17.51 2.45 23.06
N VAL A 2 16.40 2.86 23.61
CA VAL A 2 16.01 2.62 25.00
C VAL A 2 15.47 1.19 25.13
N CYS A 3 15.76 0.54 26.25
CA CYS A 3 15.21 -0.78 26.54
C CYS A 3 13.69 -0.70 26.75
N PRO A 4 12.88 -1.55 26.09
CA PRO A 4 11.42 -1.50 26.25
C PRO A 4 10.92 -1.88 27.65
N PHE A 5 11.80 -2.40 28.51
CA PHE A 5 11.49 -2.85 29.87
C PHE A 5 12.06 -1.98 30.98
N GLY A 6 12.70 -0.84 30.66
CA GLY A 6 13.27 0.07 31.66
C GLY A 6 13.66 1.42 31.06
N GLU A 7 13.48 2.49 31.82
CA GLU A 7 13.68 3.86 31.33
C GLU A 7 15.15 4.28 31.23
N ASP A 8 16.02 3.75 32.05
CA ASP A 8 17.45 4.13 32.13
C ASP A 8 18.41 3.06 31.64
N CYS A 9 17.96 2.17 30.79
CA CYS A 9 18.75 1.06 30.29
C CYS A 9 19.44 1.39 28.98
N VAL A 10 20.73 1.12 28.90
CA VAL A 10 21.50 1.20 27.67
C VAL A 10 21.46 -0.15 26.93
N THR A 11 21.17 -0.11 25.67
CA THR A 11 21.13 -1.32 24.83
C THR A 11 22.26 -1.33 23.82
N SER A 12 22.78 -2.52 23.51
CA SER A 12 23.80 -2.73 22.49
C SER A 12 23.32 -3.76 21.45
N VAL A 13 23.83 -3.64 20.23
CA VAL A 13 23.55 -4.59 19.16
C VAL A 13 24.51 -5.77 19.27
N ILE A 14 23.97 -6.98 19.39
CA ILE A 14 24.76 -8.21 19.47
C ILE A 14 24.79 -9.01 18.16
N ASP A 15 23.79 -8.80 17.28
CA ASP A 15 23.74 -9.38 15.94
C ASP A 15 22.96 -8.45 15.00
N SER A 16 23.35 -8.44 13.73
CA SER A 16 22.72 -7.59 12.70
C SER A 16 22.68 -8.35 11.39
N ARG A 17 21.50 -8.47 10.80
CA ARG A 17 21.27 -9.16 9.53
C ARG A 17 20.47 -8.31 8.57
N LYS A 18 20.91 -8.25 7.33
CA LYS A 18 20.18 -7.60 6.23
C LYS A 18 19.22 -8.58 5.59
N ASN A 19 18.06 -8.08 5.19
CA ASN A 19 17.12 -8.79 4.34
C ASN A 19 16.56 -7.83 3.26
N SER A 20 15.65 -8.31 2.43
CA SER A 20 15.05 -7.50 1.35
C SER A 20 14.23 -6.31 1.84
N GLU A 21 13.81 -6.31 3.10
CA GLU A 21 12.95 -5.28 3.69
C GLU A 21 13.70 -4.27 4.56
N GLY A 22 14.95 -4.57 4.96
CA GLY A 22 15.74 -3.71 5.82
C GLY A 22 16.78 -4.44 6.65
N ILE A 23 16.94 -4.01 7.88
CA ILE A 23 17.93 -4.58 8.81
C ILE A 23 17.21 -5.11 10.05
N ARG A 24 17.45 -6.37 10.38
CA ARG A 24 17.05 -6.98 11.64
C ARG A 24 18.21 -6.94 12.61
N ARG A 25 18.00 -6.36 13.79
CA ARG A 25 19.03 -6.28 14.84
C ARG A 25 18.58 -7.02 16.08
N ARG A 26 19.45 -7.87 16.61
CA ARG A 26 19.31 -8.45 17.95
C ARG A 26 20.01 -7.53 18.93
N ARG A 27 19.32 -7.13 19.98
CA ARG A 27 19.81 -6.22 21.00
C ARG A 27 19.81 -6.85 22.37
N GLU A 28 20.71 -6.40 23.23
CA GLU A 28 20.80 -6.78 24.63
C GLU A 28 20.88 -5.55 25.50
N CYS A 29 20.10 -5.53 26.57
CA CYS A 29 20.18 -4.50 27.58
C CYS A 29 21.32 -4.79 28.56
N SER A 30 22.23 -3.85 28.73
CA SER A 30 23.37 -3.99 29.65
C SER A 30 22.95 -3.99 31.12
N THR A 31 21.79 -3.40 31.44
CA THR A 31 21.30 -3.26 32.81
C THR A 31 20.47 -4.45 33.24
N CYS A 32 19.45 -4.85 32.47
CA CYS A 32 18.53 -5.94 32.83
C CYS A 32 18.84 -7.27 32.13
N GLY A 33 19.77 -7.32 31.19
CA GLY A 33 20.18 -8.52 30.47
C GLY A 33 19.17 -9.05 29.47
N LEU A 34 18.03 -8.39 29.30
CA LEU A 34 17.00 -8.82 28.34
C LEU A 34 17.46 -8.63 26.89
N ARG A 35 17.10 -9.59 26.08
CA ARG A 35 17.34 -9.56 24.64
C ARG A 35 16.04 -9.33 23.89
N PHE A 36 16.11 -8.46 22.88
CA PHE A 36 14.95 -8.15 22.03
C PHE A 36 15.40 -7.89 20.59
N THR A 37 14.47 -7.96 19.68
CA THR A 37 14.72 -7.74 18.25
C THR A 37 14.13 -6.42 17.82
N THR A 38 14.89 -5.66 17.03
CA THR A 38 14.43 -4.45 16.35
C THR A 38 14.57 -4.59 14.86
N TYR A 39 13.73 -3.85 14.14
CA TYR A 39 13.74 -3.81 12.67
C TYR A 39 13.94 -2.36 12.24
N GLU A 40 14.87 -2.17 11.30
CA GLU A 40 15.09 -0.89 10.66
C GLU A 40 14.62 -0.99 9.21
N LYS A 41 13.63 -0.19 8.87
CA LYS A 41 13.09 -0.07 7.51
C LYS A 41 13.17 1.38 7.07
N ALA A 42 13.44 1.61 5.78
CA ALA A 42 13.35 2.95 5.24
C ALA A 42 11.89 3.41 5.24
N ASP A 43 11.62 4.51 5.91
CA ASP A 43 10.35 5.20 5.85
C ASP A 43 10.44 6.27 4.75
N ILE A 44 9.96 5.91 3.56
CA ILE A 44 9.93 6.80 2.41
C ILE A 44 8.52 7.34 2.27
N SER A 45 8.33 8.60 2.61
CA SER A 45 7.06 9.30 2.37
C SER A 45 6.83 9.45 0.87
N LEU A 46 5.88 8.68 0.36
CA LEU A 46 5.43 8.80 -1.03
C LEU A 46 4.42 9.95 -1.12
N MET A 47 4.68 10.89 -2.02
CA MET A 47 3.79 12.05 -2.25
C MET A 47 2.92 11.82 -3.47
N VAL A 48 1.66 12.25 -3.40
CA VAL A 48 0.68 12.14 -4.46
C VAL A 48 0.34 13.54 -4.99
N GLU A 49 0.50 13.71 -6.30
CA GLU A 49 0.03 14.91 -7.00
C GLU A 49 -1.39 14.65 -7.53
N LYS A 50 -2.36 15.40 -6.99
CA LYS A 50 -3.77 15.32 -7.40
C LYS A 50 -3.98 15.99 -8.75
N ARG A 51 -5.13 15.74 -9.39
CA ARG A 51 -5.55 16.39 -10.63
C ARG A 51 -5.62 17.92 -10.50
N SER A 52 -5.94 18.43 -9.32
CA SER A 52 -5.96 19.86 -8.99
C SER A 52 -4.57 20.50 -8.93
N GLY A 53 -3.50 19.71 -8.93
CA GLY A 53 -2.14 20.15 -8.70
C GLY A 53 -1.70 20.14 -7.24
N ASP A 54 -2.62 19.92 -6.31
CA ASP A 54 -2.30 19.80 -4.89
C ASP A 54 -1.48 18.53 -4.62
N ILE A 55 -0.55 18.65 -3.69
CA ILE A 55 0.31 17.54 -3.26
C ILE A 55 -0.09 17.11 -1.86
N GLU A 56 -0.33 15.82 -1.68
CA GLU A 56 -0.61 15.22 -0.37
C GLU A 56 0.23 13.97 -0.16
N GLU A 57 0.39 13.59 1.10
CA GLU A 57 1.05 12.33 1.44
C GLU A 57 0.17 11.15 1.01
N PHE A 58 0.81 10.10 0.45
CA PHE A 58 0.11 8.86 0.09
C PHE A 58 -0.48 8.20 1.34
N SER A 59 -1.71 7.75 1.25
CA SER A 59 -2.39 7.00 2.31
C SER A 59 -2.72 5.59 1.85
N TYR A 60 -2.11 4.59 2.48
CA TYR A 60 -2.44 3.18 2.26
C TYR A 60 -3.91 2.90 2.58
N GLU A 61 -4.44 3.51 3.63
CA GLU A 61 -5.85 3.34 4.04
C GLU A 61 -6.82 3.83 2.97
N LYS A 62 -6.53 4.95 2.34
CA LYS A 62 -7.34 5.46 1.23
C LYS A 62 -7.31 4.54 0.03
N LEU A 63 -6.13 3.99 -0.30
CA LEU A 63 -5.98 3.01 -1.37
C LEU A 63 -6.79 1.74 -1.05
N TYR A 64 -6.64 1.20 0.16
CA TYR A 64 -7.37 0.02 0.62
C TYR A 64 -8.87 0.25 0.53
N GLN A 65 -9.37 1.36 1.06
CA GLN A 65 -10.78 1.68 1.06
C GLN A 65 -11.35 1.85 -0.36
N GLY A 66 -10.61 2.48 -1.25
CA GLY A 66 -11.02 2.64 -2.65
C GLY A 66 -11.18 1.30 -3.38
N ILE A 67 -10.25 0.38 -3.15
CA ILE A 67 -10.32 -0.97 -3.72
C ILE A 67 -11.42 -1.80 -3.06
N ASP A 68 -11.54 -1.75 -1.73
CA ASP A 68 -12.59 -2.45 -0.98
C ASP A 68 -13.99 -2.02 -1.46
N ASN A 69 -14.21 -0.73 -1.66
CA ASN A 69 -15.47 -0.20 -2.17
C ASN A 69 -15.84 -0.79 -3.55
N ALA A 70 -14.86 -1.04 -4.40
CA ALA A 70 -15.08 -1.66 -5.71
C ALA A 70 -15.59 -3.11 -5.59
N PHE A 71 -15.30 -3.79 -4.49
CA PHE A 71 -15.75 -5.15 -4.19
C PHE A 71 -17.06 -5.20 -3.38
N GLY A 72 -17.73 -4.08 -3.15
CA GLY A 72 -19.00 -4.06 -2.43
C GLY A 72 -20.02 -5.05 -3.00
N GLY A 73 -20.50 -6.01 -2.19
CA GLY A 73 -21.40 -7.08 -2.63
C GLY A 73 -20.74 -8.20 -3.42
N ILE A 74 -19.45 -8.15 -3.64
CA ILE A 74 -18.66 -9.20 -4.29
C ILE A 74 -17.89 -9.97 -3.20
N ASP A 75 -17.98 -11.29 -3.25
CA ASP A 75 -17.29 -12.15 -2.27
C ASP A 75 -15.79 -12.21 -2.56
N ILE A 76 -15.02 -11.66 -1.64
CA ILE A 76 -13.57 -11.72 -1.64
C ILE A 76 -13.08 -11.85 -0.20
N SER A 77 -12.13 -12.77 0.04
CA SER A 77 -11.56 -12.91 1.38
C SER A 77 -10.69 -11.71 1.75
N ASP A 78 -10.63 -11.38 3.04
CA ASP A 78 -9.79 -10.29 3.54
C ASP A 78 -8.33 -10.47 3.16
N LYS A 79 -7.85 -11.70 3.17
CA LYS A 79 -6.49 -12.05 2.76
C LYS A 79 -6.23 -11.74 1.29
N LYS A 80 -7.16 -12.09 0.40
CA LYS A 80 -7.04 -11.80 -1.05
C LYS A 80 -7.10 -10.31 -1.32
N LEU A 81 -7.99 -9.60 -0.64
CA LEU A 81 -8.12 -8.15 -0.76
C LEU A 81 -6.83 -7.45 -0.31
N LYS A 82 -6.29 -7.83 0.83
CA LYS A 82 -5.02 -7.30 1.33
C LYS A 82 -3.86 -7.57 0.37
N THR A 83 -3.76 -8.78 -0.16
CA THR A 83 -2.73 -9.14 -1.15
C THR A 83 -2.85 -8.28 -2.40
N LEU A 84 -4.06 -8.05 -2.89
CA LEU A 84 -4.32 -7.19 -4.03
C LEU A 84 -3.86 -5.76 -3.77
N VAL A 85 -4.24 -5.19 -2.64
CA VAL A 85 -3.85 -3.83 -2.25
C VAL A 85 -2.34 -3.71 -2.09
N ASP A 86 -1.69 -4.70 -1.47
CA ASP A 86 -0.24 -4.71 -1.27
C ASP A 86 0.51 -4.80 -2.61
N ASN A 87 0.00 -5.56 -3.57
CA ASN A 87 0.58 -5.65 -4.91
C ASN A 87 0.46 -4.33 -5.66
N VAL A 88 -0.69 -3.66 -5.57
CA VAL A 88 -0.87 -2.32 -6.13
C VAL A 88 0.10 -1.33 -5.50
N HIS A 89 0.19 -1.33 -4.18
CA HIS A 89 1.10 -0.45 -3.42
C HIS A 89 2.56 -0.68 -3.81
N LYS A 90 2.96 -1.93 -3.98
CA LYS A 90 4.30 -2.28 -4.44
C LYS A 90 4.62 -1.69 -5.81
N ASP A 91 3.69 -1.76 -6.75
CA ASP A 91 3.87 -1.18 -8.08
C ASP A 91 3.88 0.35 -8.05
N ILE A 92 3.06 0.96 -7.21
CA ILE A 92 3.06 2.42 -6.99
C ILE A 92 4.44 2.90 -6.51
N LYS A 93 5.05 2.20 -5.57
CA LYS A 93 6.37 2.57 -5.02
C LYS A 93 7.48 2.58 -6.07
N LYS A 94 7.36 1.81 -7.14
CA LYS A 94 8.34 1.76 -8.23
C LYS A 94 8.46 3.08 -8.99
N HIS A 95 7.47 3.95 -8.89
CA HIS A 95 7.47 5.27 -9.55
C HIS A 95 8.28 6.34 -8.80
N GLY A 96 8.87 6.02 -7.64
CA GLY A 96 9.70 6.92 -6.86
C GLY A 96 8.94 7.66 -5.76
N LYS A 97 9.45 8.82 -5.37
CA LYS A 97 8.94 9.58 -4.22
C LYS A 97 7.66 10.38 -4.48
N LYS A 98 7.36 10.66 -5.74
CA LYS A 98 6.19 11.45 -6.17
C LYS A 98 5.49 10.74 -7.32
N ILE A 99 4.19 10.58 -7.22
CA ILE A 99 3.37 9.91 -8.22
C ILE A 99 2.10 10.74 -8.47
N LYS A 100 1.65 10.78 -9.71
CA LYS A 100 0.37 11.39 -10.05
C LYS A 100 -0.79 10.46 -9.66
N SER A 101 -1.88 11.01 -9.14
CA SER A 101 -3.08 10.25 -8.78
C SER A 101 -3.64 9.45 -9.97
N LYS A 102 -3.49 9.97 -11.18
CA LYS A 102 -3.85 9.29 -12.42
C LYS A 102 -3.13 7.95 -12.58
N ILE A 103 -1.84 7.90 -12.28
CA ILE A 103 -1.03 6.67 -12.37
C ILE A 103 -1.46 5.65 -11.30
N ILE A 104 -1.82 6.13 -10.11
CA ILE A 104 -2.36 5.27 -9.04
C ILE A 104 -3.65 4.59 -9.53
N GLY A 105 -4.58 5.36 -10.07
CA GLY A 105 -5.84 4.83 -10.60
C GLY A 105 -5.64 3.84 -11.74
N GLU A 106 -4.75 4.12 -12.67
CA GLU A 106 -4.40 3.20 -13.77
C GLU A 106 -3.79 1.90 -13.24
N THR A 107 -2.91 1.98 -12.24
CA THR A 107 -2.31 0.81 -11.60
C THR A 107 -3.37 -0.06 -10.93
N VAL A 108 -4.31 0.56 -10.20
CA VAL A 108 -5.44 -0.16 -9.60
C VAL A 108 -6.25 -0.90 -10.66
N LEU A 109 -6.59 -0.23 -11.76
CA LEU A 109 -7.37 -0.82 -12.86
C LEU A 109 -6.67 -2.02 -13.49
N ILE A 110 -5.36 -1.95 -13.70
CA ILE A 110 -4.58 -3.08 -14.23
C ILE A 110 -4.71 -4.30 -13.34
N HIS A 111 -4.59 -4.13 -12.03
CA HIS A 111 -4.71 -5.23 -11.07
C HIS A 111 -6.14 -5.76 -10.95
N LEU A 112 -7.15 -4.88 -10.96
CA LEU A 112 -8.56 -5.27 -10.86
C LEU A 112 -9.03 -6.06 -12.08
N LYS A 113 -8.54 -5.72 -13.26
CA LYS A 113 -8.90 -6.42 -14.51
C LYS A 113 -8.66 -7.92 -14.42
N ASP A 114 -7.56 -8.32 -13.79
CA ASP A 114 -7.18 -9.73 -13.66
C ASP A 114 -7.90 -10.45 -12.51
N VAL A 115 -8.51 -9.71 -11.59
CA VAL A 115 -9.15 -10.27 -10.39
C VAL A 115 -10.67 -10.38 -10.54
N ASN A 116 -11.32 -9.31 -10.93
CA ASN A 116 -12.79 -9.28 -11.08
C ASN A 116 -13.24 -8.13 -12.00
N GLU A 117 -13.92 -8.48 -13.06
CA GLU A 117 -14.37 -7.51 -14.07
C GLU A 117 -15.42 -6.53 -13.53
N VAL A 118 -16.29 -6.96 -12.61
CA VAL A 118 -17.29 -6.08 -12.01
C VAL A 118 -16.64 -5.06 -11.09
N ALA A 119 -15.70 -5.47 -10.26
CA ALA A 119 -14.92 -4.56 -9.42
C ALA A 119 -14.12 -3.57 -10.29
N TYR A 120 -13.53 -4.05 -11.38
CA TYR A 120 -12.89 -3.19 -12.37
C TYR A 120 -13.82 -2.10 -12.89
N LEU A 121 -15.01 -2.48 -13.38
CA LEU A 121 -15.98 -1.51 -13.91
C LEU A 121 -16.46 -0.51 -12.87
N ARG A 122 -16.66 -0.94 -11.64
CA ARG A 122 -17.06 -0.04 -10.54
C ARG A 122 -15.96 0.98 -10.24
N PHE A 123 -14.73 0.54 -10.11
CA PHE A 123 -13.61 1.44 -9.88
C PHE A 123 -13.43 2.40 -11.06
N ALA A 124 -13.46 1.87 -12.28
CA ALA A 124 -13.34 2.67 -13.50
C ALA A 124 -14.44 3.74 -13.59
N SER A 125 -15.66 3.41 -13.21
CA SER A 125 -16.80 4.34 -13.26
C SER A 125 -16.61 5.57 -12.39
N VAL A 126 -16.04 5.39 -11.22
CA VAL A 126 -15.73 6.49 -10.30
C VAL A 126 -14.46 7.23 -10.73
N TYR A 127 -13.42 6.49 -11.03
CA TYR A 127 -12.12 7.04 -11.40
C TYR A 127 -12.15 7.82 -12.72
N LYS A 128 -12.82 7.30 -13.75
CA LYS A 128 -13.00 7.93 -15.06
C LYS A 128 -14.22 8.84 -15.14
N GLU A 129 -14.96 8.99 -14.05
CA GLU A 129 -16.15 9.87 -13.96
C GLU A 129 -17.20 9.56 -15.03
N PHE A 130 -17.64 8.32 -15.13
CA PHE A 130 -18.68 7.91 -16.08
C PHE A 130 -19.97 8.71 -15.87
N SER A 131 -20.56 9.19 -16.96
CA SER A 131 -21.76 10.03 -16.94
C SER A 131 -23.01 9.33 -17.45
N ASP A 132 -22.87 8.27 -18.25
CA ASP A 132 -24.01 7.54 -18.82
C ASP A 132 -23.68 6.06 -19.08
N VAL A 133 -24.70 5.31 -19.55
CA VAL A 133 -24.57 3.88 -19.86
C VAL A 133 -23.57 3.60 -20.96
N THR A 134 -23.41 4.51 -21.91
CA THR A 134 -22.47 4.37 -23.02
C THR A 134 -21.03 4.25 -22.53
N ASP A 135 -20.68 4.98 -21.49
CA ASP A 135 -19.33 4.91 -20.89
C ASP A 135 -19.05 3.51 -20.32
N PHE A 136 -20.06 2.90 -19.65
CA PHE A 136 -19.95 1.51 -19.16
C PHE A 136 -19.83 0.50 -20.31
N GLU A 137 -20.60 0.68 -21.36
CA GLU A 137 -20.56 -0.22 -22.54
C GLU A 137 -19.19 -0.21 -23.22
N LYS A 138 -18.61 0.97 -23.40
CA LYS A 138 -17.26 1.13 -23.97
C LYS A 138 -16.20 0.46 -23.11
N GLU A 139 -16.25 0.70 -21.81
CA GLU A 139 -15.29 0.12 -20.88
C GLU A 139 -15.42 -1.40 -20.78
N ALA A 140 -16.67 -1.91 -20.76
CA ALA A 140 -16.93 -3.35 -20.77
C ALA A 140 -16.42 -4.03 -22.06
N ALA A 141 -16.52 -3.37 -23.19
CA ALA A 141 -16.00 -3.88 -24.47
C ALA A 141 -14.48 -4.01 -24.49
N GLU A 142 -13.77 -3.13 -23.79
CA GLU A 142 -12.31 -3.18 -23.66
C GLU A 142 -11.81 -4.36 -22.80
N LEU A 143 -12.70 -4.95 -21.97
CA LEU A 143 -12.39 -6.11 -21.12
C LEU A 143 -12.38 -7.43 -21.90
N ASN A 144 -13.00 -7.48 -23.04
CA ASN A 144 -13.12 -8.69 -23.88
C ASN A 144 -12.05 -8.79 -24.95
#